data_49402e0235c85afcb23606e154c140b6
#
_entry.id   49402e0235c85afcb23606e154c140b6
#
_cell.length_a   1.000
_cell.length_b   1.000
_cell.length_c   1.000
_cell.angle_alpha   90.00
_cell.angle_beta   90.00
_cell.angle_gamma   90.00
#
_symmetry.space_group_name_H-M   'P 1'
#
loop_
_entity.id
_entity.type
_entity.pdbx_description
1 polymer ?
#
loop_
_entity_poly.entity_id
_entity_poly.type
_entity_poly.pdbx_seq_one_letter_code
_entity_poly.pdbx_strand_id
1 'polypeptide(L)'
;MSQGRIIKALAGFYYVEDDHQIIQCRARGKFRKDEIKPLVGDFVEYEVEGDNDGYVMNVLPRHNCLVRPPICNVDQALIVSSCKEPDFSSILLDKFLLVIEHLGIEPIIIISKMDLDEDESVKQYVKDYRQAGYRVYEISSKDNHGLEELKTVFKDKVSVITGQSGVGKSSFLNVPNH
;
A
#
# COMPACT_ATOMS: atom_id res chain seq x y z
N MET A 1 19.61 -13.14 17.93
CA MET A 1 18.74 -12.93 16.76
C MET A 1 18.11 -11.56 16.89
N SER A 2 18.25 -10.73 15.89
CA SER A 2 17.58 -9.42 15.80
C SER A 2 16.25 -9.57 15.08
N GLN A 3 15.35 -8.59 15.26
CA GLN A 3 14.09 -8.53 14.53
C GLN A 3 14.06 -7.27 13.68
N GLY A 4 13.43 -7.35 12.52
CA GLY A 4 13.27 -6.24 11.60
C GLY A 4 12.17 -6.49 10.60
N ARG A 5 11.95 -5.52 9.72
CA ARG A 5 10.91 -5.57 8.69
C ARG A 5 11.53 -5.66 7.31
N ILE A 6 11.02 -6.52 6.45
CA ILE A 6 11.43 -6.56 5.04
C ILE A 6 10.83 -5.35 4.33
N ILE A 7 11.68 -4.42 3.89
CA ILE A 7 11.28 -3.22 3.15
C ILE A 7 11.43 -3.37 1.64
N LYS A 8 12.24 -4.34 1.19
CA LYS A 8 12.50 -4.62 -0.23
C LYS A 8 12.87 -6.07 -0.44
N ALA A 9 12.42 -6.67 -1.54
CA ALA A 9 12.81 -7.99 -1.99
C ALA A 9 13.23 -7.90 -3.47
N LEU A 10 14.45 -8.29 -3.79
CA LEU A 10 15.01 -8.19 -5.14
C LEU A 10 16.00 -9.33 -5.39
N ALA A 11 15.84 -10.05 -6.50
CA ALA A 11 16.78 -11.07 -6.97
C ALA A 11 17.20 -12.12 -5.91
N GLY A 12 16.26 -12.49 -5.02
CA GLY A 12 16.51 -13.46 -3.95
C GLY A 12 17.13 -12.89 -2.68
N PHE A 13 17.34 -11.58 -2.64
CA PHE A 13 17.75 -10.85 -1.45
C PHE A 13 16.57 -10.13 -0.81
N TYR A 14 16.61 -10.01 0.52
CA TYR A 14 15.65 -9.32 1.36
C TYR A 14 16.37 -8.23 2.14
N TYR A 15 15.92 -7.00 2.01
CA TYR A 15 16.45 -5.88 2.75
C TYR A 15 15.61 -5.70 4.00
N VAL A 16 16.22 -6.00 5.13
CA VAL A 16 15.58 -5.96 6.45
C VAL A 16 16.00 -4.68 7.15
N GLU A 17 15.02 -3.88 7.50
CA GLU A 17 15.18 -2.65 8.29
C GLU A 17 14.85 -2.94 9.74
N ASP A 18 15.73 -2.52 10.62
CA ASP A 18 15.51 -2.38 12.05
C ASP A 18 15.71 -0.90 12.46
N ASP A 19 15.61 -0.58 13.76
CA ASP A 19 15.70 0.81 14.27
C ASP A 19 17.04 1.51 13.95
N HIS A 20 18.04 0.81 13.45
CA HIS A 20 19.41 1.31 13.33
C HIS A 20 20.00 1.19 11.92
N GLN A 21 19.57 0.22 11.13
CA GLN A 21 20.24 -0.12 9.88
C GLN A 21 19.37 -0.92 8.92
N ILE A 22 19.82 -0.98 7.66
CA ILE A 22 19.23 -1.87 6.65
C ILE A 22 20.26 -2.95 6.33
N ILE A 23 19.89 -4.22 6.58
CA ILE A 23 20.73 -5.39 6.35
C ILE A 23 20.23 -6.14 5.11
N GLN A 24 21.15 -6.48 4.22
CA GLN A 24 20.87 -7.34 3.08
C GLN A 24 20.90 -8.81 3.50
N CYS A 25 19.75 -9.47 3.50
CA CYS A 25 19.61 -10.85 3.95
C CYS A 25 19.30 -11.79 2.79
N ARG A 26 19.69 -13.05 2.96
CA ARG A 26 19.23 -14.18 2.15
C ARG A 26 18.29 -15.06 2.97
N ALA A 27 17.36 -15.74 2.32
CA ALA A 27 16.54 -16.74 3.01
C ALA A 27 17.35 -18.04 3.19
N ARG A 28 17.36 -18.61 4.39
CA ARG A 28 17.95 -19.94 4.61
C ARG A 28 17.16 -21.02 3.88
N GLY A 29 17.82 -22.11 3.52
CA GLY A 29 17.23 -23.24 2.77
C GLY A 29 16.01 -23.90 3.44
N LYS A 30 15.79 -23.65 4.75
CA LYS A 30 14.60 -24.08 5.50
C LYS A 30 13.30 -23.58 4.89
N PHE A 31 13.27 -22.31 4.40
CA PHE A 31 12.07 -21.72 3.79
C PHE A 31 11.61 -22.43 2.52
N ARG A 32 12.53 -23.15 1.82
CA ARG A 32 12.15 -23.99 0.66
C ARG A 32 11.41 -25.25 1.06
N LYS A 33 11.61 -25.73 2.29
CA LYS A 33 10.93 -26.93 2.81
C LYS A 33 9.57 -26.57 3.41
N ASP A 34 9.45 -25.41 4.04
CA ASP A 34 8.25 -25.00 4.78
C ASP A 34 7.25 -24.23 3.88
N GLU A 35 7.53 -24.10 2.55
CA GLU A 35 6.72 -23.38 1.56
C GLU A 35 6.41 -21.90 1.93
N ILE A 36 7.08 -21.36 2.95
CA ILE A 36 6.91 -19.96 3.37
C ILE A 36 7.88 -19.10 2.58
N LYS A 37 7.35 -18.27 1.68
CA LYS A 37 8.13 -17.27 0.97
C LYS A 37 8.09 -15.95 1.74
N PRO A 38 9.25 -15.40 2.20
CA PRO A 38 9.28 -14.07 2.78
C PRO A 38 8.83 -13.01 1.76
N LEU A 39 8.06 -12.04 2.19
CA LEU A 39 7.50 -10.97 1.37
C LEU A 39 7.83 -9.61 1.96
N VAL A 40 7.72 -8.57 1.14
CA VAL A 40 7.80 -7.19 1.62
C VAL A 40 6.72 -6.96 2.68
N GLY A 41 7.07 -6.28 3.76
CA GLY A 41 6.19 -6.03 4.91
C GLY A 41 6.27 -7.10 6.01
N ASP A 42 6.89 -8.26 5.76
CA ASP A 42 7.07 -9.26 6.81
C ASP A 42 7.97 -8.75 7.93
N PHE A 43 7.55 -9.02 9.16
CA PHE A 43 8.45 -8.99 10.30
C PHE A 43 9.21 -10.30 10.36
N VAL A 44 10.51 -10.23 10.52
CA VAL A 44 11.42 -11.38 10.47
C VAL A 44 12.41 -11.35 11.62
N GLU A 45 12.82 -12.57 12.02
CA GLU A 45 14.03 -12.75 12.81
C GLU A 45 15.18 -12.97 11.84
N TYR A 46 16.30 -12.30 12.09
CA TYR A 46 17.48 -12.40 11.24
C TYR A 46 18.76 -12.46 12.05
N GLU A 47 19.81 -12.99 11.45
CA GLU A 47 21.18 -13.02 11.97
C GLU A 47 22.10 -12.33 10.97
N VAL A 48 23.00 -11.49 11.50
CA VAL A 48 24.02 -10.80 10.71
C VAL A 48 25.25 -11.70 10.61
N GLU A 49 25.79 -11.84 9.41
CA GLU A 49 27.03 -12.56 9.15
C GLU A 49 27.96 -11.62 8.35
N GLY A 50 28.99 -11.07 8.99
CA GLY A 50 29.85 -10.02 8.40
C GLY A 50 29.33 -8.61 8.63
N ASP A 51 29.79 -7.64 7.83
CA ASP A 51 29.53 -6.22 8.11
C ASP A 51 28.12 -5.76 7.68
N ASN A 52 27.50 -6.36 6.64
CA ASN A 52 26.18 -5.96 6.15
C ASN A 52 25.38 -7.09 5.49
N ASP A 53 25.82 -8.32 5.58
CA ASP A 53 25.14 -9.49 5.06
C ASP A 53 24.48 -10.29 6.19
N GLY A 54 23.34 -10.88 5.94
CA GLY A 54 22.63 -11.67 6.93
C GLY A 54 21.72 -12.73 6.34
N TYR A 55 21.08 -13.46 7.24
CA TYR A 55 20.12 -14.49 6.89
C TYR A 55 18.80 -14.26 7.61
N VAL A 56 17.70 -14.29 6.85
CA VAL A 56 16.36 -14.44 7.42
C VAL A 56 16.23 -15.82 8.01
N MET A 57 15.97 -15.88 9.30
CA MET A 57 15.88 -17.13 10.09
C MET A 57 14.45 -17.58 10.25
N ASN A 58 13.52 -16.64 10.43
CA ASN A 58 12.11 -16.92 10.65
C ASN A 58 11.24 -15.76 10.14
N VAL A 59 10.03 -16.08 9.68
CA VAL A 59 8.99 -15.08 9.37
C VAL A 59 7.98 -15.10 10.50
N LEU A 60 7.73 -13.95 11.10
CA LEU A 60 6.76 -13.81 12.18
C LEU A 60 5.32 -13.87 11.64
N PRO A 61 4.33 -14.15 12.49
CA PRO A 61 2.92 -14.20 12.08
C PRO A 61 2.48 -12.92 11.36
N ARG A 62 1.77 -13.07 10.24
CA ARG A 62 1.23 -12.00 9.43
C ARG A 62 -0.17 -11.61 9.91
N HIS A 63 -0.47 -10.31 9.95
CA HIS A 63 -1.84 -9.83 10.23
C HIS A 63 -2.72 -9.95 8.99
N ASN A 64 -2.14 -9.61 7.83
CA ASN A 64 -2.80 -9.67 6.53
C ASN A 64 -1.75 -9.84 5.44
N CYS A 65 -2.20 -10.19 4.24
CA CYS A 65 -1.33 -10.34 3.09
C CYS A 65 -2.12 -10.10 1.80
N LEU A 66 -1.60 -9.23 0.95
CA LEU A 66 -2.09 -9.03 -0.40
C LEU A 66 -1.37 -9.96 -1.37
N VAL A 67 -2.11 -10.44 -2.38
CA VAL A 67 -1.53 -11.25 -3.47
C VAL A 67 -0.91 -10.37 -4.54
N ARG A 68 -1.55 -9.21 -4.80
CA ARG A 68 -1.09 -8.24 -5.80
C ARG A 68 -1.33 -6.82 -5.30
N PRO A 69 -0.27 -6.07 -5.01
CA PRO A 69 1.13 -6.51 -4.93
C PRO A 69 1.34 -7.52 -3.79
N PRO A 70 2.38 -8.41 -3.87
CA PRO A 70 2.67 -9.36 -2.82
C PRO A 70 3.33 -8.64 -1.63
N ILE A 71 2.52 -8.15 -0.71
CA ILE A 71 2.93 -7.40 0.47
C ILE A 71 2.10 -7.82 1.69
N CYS A 72 2.73 -7.90 2.85
CA CYS A 72 2.10 -8.29 4.10
C CYS A 72 2.16 -7.18 5.16
N ASN A 73 1.33 -7.33 6.21
CA ASN A 73 1.28 -6.41 7.35
C ASN A 73 1.02 -4.96 6.92
N VAL A 74 0.01 -4.77 6.08
CA VAL A 74 -0.43 -3.47 5.57
C VAL A 74 -1.44 -2.86 6.52
N ASP A 75 -1.28 -1.57 6.86
CA ASP A 75 -2.20 -0.87 7.74
C ASP A 75 -3.42 -0.33 6.99
N GLN A 76 -3.20 0.17 5.78
CA GLN A 76 -4.26 0.80 4.99
C GLN A 76 -4.05 0.62 3.48
N ALA A 77 -5.15 0.65 2.74
CA ALA A 77 -5.15 0.59 1.28
C ALA A 77 -5.84 1.83 0.69
N LEU A 78 -5.09 2.60 -0.09
CA LEU A 78 -5.61 3.74 -0.83
C LEU A 78 -6.15 3.22 -2.17
N ILE A 79 -7.46 3.24 -2.32
CA ILE A 79 -8.16 2.79 -3.52
C ILE A 79 -8.43 4.00 -4.39
N VAL A 80 -7.71 4.10 -5.50
CA VAL A 80 -7.78 5.25 -6.40
C VAL A 80 -8.75 4.96 -7.54
N SER A 81 -9.78 5.79 -7.67
CA SER A 81 -10.70 5.85 -8.80
C SER A 81 -10.65 7.24 -9.41
N SER A 82 -10.79 7.36 -10.74
CA SER A 82 -10.94 8.65 -11.40
C SER A 82 -12.41 9.03 -11.55
N CYS A 83 -12.72 10.32 -11.57
CA CYS A 83 -14.04 10.79 -11.94
C CYS A 83 -14.31 10.58 -13.44
N LYS A 84 -13.27 10.84 -14.28
CA LYS A 84 -13.28 10.62 -15.75
C LYS A 84 -11.93 10.12 -16.24
N GLU A 85 -11.94 9.45 -17.39
CA GLU A 85 -10.73 9.00 -18.10
C GLU A 85 -9.79 8.09 -17.29
N PRO A 86 -10.23 6.91 -16.87
CA PRO A 86 -11.48 6.23 -17.17
C PRO A 86 -12.67 6.73 -16.33
N ASP A 87 -13.89 6.53 -16.82
CA ASP A 87 -15.11 6.92 -16.12
C ASP A 87 -15.21 6.26 -14.75
N PHE A 88 -15.78 6.98 -13.80
CA PHE A 88 -16.04 6.46 -12.46
C PHE A 88 -16.95 5.23 -12.51
N SER A 89 -16.56 4.21 -11.77
CA SER A 89 -17.35 2.98 -11.63
C SER A 89 -17.47 2.60 -10.16
N SER A 90 -18.66 2.80 -9.59
CA SER A 90 -18.97 2.37 -8.22
C SER A 90 -18.84 0.86 -8.07
N ILE A 91 -19.25 0.08 -9.06
CA ILE A 91 -19.15 -1.38 -9.05
C ILE A 91 -17.70 -1.84 -8.91
N LEU A 92 -16.77 -1.17 -9.61
CA LEU A 92 -15.36 -1.51 -9.52
C LEU A 92 -14.78 -1.08 -8.17
N LEU A 93 -15.12 0.09 -7.69
CA LEU A 93 -14.72 0.57 -6.38
C LEU A 93 -15.20 -0.36 -5.27
N ASP A 94 -16.47 -0.77 -5.31
CA ASP A 94 -17.06 -1.70 -4.34
C ASP A 94 -16.35 -3.06 -4.33
N LYS A 95 -15.92 -3.56 -5.48
CA LYS A 95 -15.12 -4.79 -5.56
C LYS A 95 -13.77 -4.64 -4.86
N PHE A 96 -13.09 -3.51 -5.03
CA PHE A 96 -11.85 -3.25 -4.29
C PHE A 96 -12.11 -3.14 -2.78
N LEU A 97 -13.16 -2.44 -2.37
CA LEU A 97 -13.53 -2.30 -0.96
C LEU A 97 -13.77 -3.67 -0.31
N LEU A 98 -14.56 -4.54 -0.96
CA LEU A 98 -14.83 -5.89 -0.46
C LEU A 98 -13.55 -6.71 -0.24
N VAL A 99 -12.61 -6.66 -1.18
CA VAL A 99 -11.33 -7.39 -1.06
C VAL A 99 -10.49 -6.84 0.09
N ILE A 100 -10.37 -5.52 0.19
CA ILE A 100 -9.55 -4.85 1.21
C ILE A 100 -10.12 -5.08 2.61
N GLU A 101 -11.44 -4.92 2.78
CA GLU A 101 -12.11 -5.18 4.06
C GLU A 101 -12.03 -6.65 4.48
N HIS A 102 -12.18 -7.57 3.52
CA HIS A 102 -12.04 -9.02 3.80
C HIS A 102 -10.65 -9.37 4.33
N LEU A 103 -9.62 -8.65 3.92
CA LEU A 103 -8.25 -8.83 4.40
C LEU A 103 -7.97 -8.11 5.74
N GLY A 104 -8.95 -7.42 6.30
CA GLY A 104 -8.79 -6.65 7.54
C GLY A 104 -7.89 -5.42 7.39
N ILE A 105 -7.80 -4.87 6.16
CA ILE A 105 -7.03 -3.66 5.86
C ILE A 105 -7.98 -2.47 5.82
N GLU A 106 -7.59 -1.33 6.40
CA GLU A 106 -8.39 -0.11 6.39
C GLU A 106 -8.46 0.49 4.98
N PRO A 107 -9.64 0.59 4.35
CA PRO A 107 -9.78 1.19 3.03
C PRO A 107 -9.86 2.72 3.12
N ILE A 108 -9.17 3.39 2.20
CA ILE A 108 -9.27 4.83 1.98
C ILE A 108 -9.58 5.05 0.51
N ILE A 109 -10.65 5.78 0.22
CA ILE A 109 -11.08 6.08 -1.13
C ILE A 109 -10.45 7.38 -1.59
N ILE A 110 -9.87 7.36 -2.79
CA ILE A 110 -9.34 8.56 -3.45
C ILE A 110 -10.03 8.71 -4.79
N ILE A 111 -10.74 9.80 -4.97
CA ILE A 111 -11.30 10.19 -6.27
C ILE A 111 -10.37 11.20 -6.91
N SER A 112 -9.73 10.79 -7.98
CA SER A 112 -8.77 11.62 -8.71
C SER A 112 -9.39 12.33 -9.91
N LYS A 113 -8.64 13.27 -10.47
CA LYS A 113 -9.01 14.07 -11.65
C LYS A 113 -10.32 14.88 -11.46
N MET A 114 -10.54 15.37 -10.25
CA MET A 114 -11.74 16.16 -9.93
C MET A 114 -11.90 17.43 -10.76
N ASP A 115 -10.83 17.90 -11.39
CA ASP A 115 -10.85 18.97 -12.40
C ASP A 115 -11.66 18.62 -13.66
N LEU A 116 -11.97 17.32 -13.88
CA LEU A 116 -12.79 16.86 -15.01
C LEU A 116 -14.25 16.59 -14.65
N ASP A 117 -14.67 16.76 -13.38
CA ASP A 117 -16.05 16.53 -12.92
C ASP A 117 -16.95 17.77 -13.11
N GLU A 118 -17.03 18.26 -14.35
CA GLU A 118 -17.79 19.47 -14.70
C GLU A 118 -19.31 19.35 -14.41
N ASP A 119 -19.86 18.16 -14.53
CA ASP A 119 -21.28 17.85 -14.32
C ASP A 119 -21.62 17.40 -12.90
N GLU A 120 -20.64 17.41 -12.01
CA GLU A 120 -20.77 16.97 -10.61
C GLU A 120 -21.32 15.54 -10.43
N SER A 121 -21.14 14.70 -11.44
CA SER A 121 -21.73 13.35 -11.51
C SER A 121 -21.22 12.41 -10.41
N VAL A 122 -20.00 12.65 -9.89
CA VAL A 122 -19.37 11.81 -8.86
C VAL A 122 -19.69 12.29 -7.44
N LYS A 123 -20.13 13.53 -7.24
CA LYS A 123 -20.40 14.10 -5.92
C LYS A 123 -21.39 13.30 -5.07
N GLN A 124 -22.43 12.73 -5.69
CA GLN A 124 -23.39 11.92 -4.93
C GLN A 124 -22.74 10.64 -4.41
N TYR A 125 -21.91 9.97 -5.21
CA TYR A 125 -21.16 8.80 -4.77
C TYR A 125 -20.19 9.12 -3.63
N VAL A 126 -19.48 10.24 -3.71
CA VAL A 126 -18.59 10.70 -2.62
C VAL A 126 -19.37 10.85 -1.32
N LYS A 127 -20.56 11.47 -1.38
CA LYS A 127 -21.43 11.64 -0.22
C LYS A 127 -21.91 10.30 0.34
N ASP A 128 -22.32 9.37 -0.52
CA ASP A 128 -22.82 8.07 -0.13
C ASP A 128 -21.73 7.24 0.56
N TYR A 129 -20.51 7.21 0.03
CA TYR A 129 -19.38 6.53 0.66
C TYR A 129 -18.97 7.16 2.00
N ARG A 130 -18.98 8.49 2.11
CA ARG A 130 -18.75 9.18 3.41
C ARG A 130 -19.83 8.83 4.43
N GLN A 131 -21.09 8.78 4.02
CA GLN A 131 -22.21 8.36 4.89
C GLN A 131 -22.09 6.90 5.32
N ALA A 132 -21.55 6.04 4.47
CA ALA A 132 -21.26 4.64 4.78
C ALA A 132 -20.04 4.48 5.76
N GLY A 133 -19.35 5.58 6.10
CA GLY A 133 -18.25 5.58 7.05
C GLY A 133 -16.85 5.53 6.43
N TYR A 134 -16.73 5.58 5.10
CA TYR A 134 -15.43 5.59 4.45
C TYR A 134 -14.79 6.98 4.48
N ARG A 135 -13.46 7.00 4.61
CA ARG A 135 -12.67 8.21 4.35
C ARG A 135 -12.53 8.38 2.85
N VAL A 136 -13.00 9.52 2.32
CA VAL A 136 -12.98 9.84 0.90
C VAL A 136 -12.25 11.17 0.67
N TYR A 137 -11.20 11.11 -0.12
CA TYR A 137 -10.40 12.26 -0.54
C TYR A 137 -10.64 12.55 -2.01
N GLU A 138 -10.95 13.79 -2.32
CA GLU A 138 -11.14 14.31 -3.68
C GLU A 138 -9.86 15.06 -4.06
N ILE A 139 -9.20 14.64 -5.13
CA ILE A 139 -7.92 15.21 -5.54
C ILE A 139 -7.88 15.59 -7.02
N SER A 140 -7.08 16.61 -7.31
CA SER A 140 -6.68 16.97 -8.67
C SER A 140 -5.19 17.31 -8.68
N SER A 141 -4.44 16.62 -9.53
CA SER A 141 -3.01 16.89 -9.71
C SER A 141 -2.75 18.12 -10.57
N LYS A 142 -3.77 18.60 -11.32
CA LYS A 142 -3.65 19.74 -12.21
C LYS A 142 -3.60 21.08 -11.46
N ASP A 143 -4.40 21.20 -10.42
CA ASP A 143 -4.53 22.39 -9.58
C ASP A 143 -4.08 22.17 -8.13
N ASN A 144 -3.47 21.03 -7.84
CA ASN A 144 -2.99 20.60 -6.51
C ASN A 144 -4.09 20.50 -5.44
N HIS A 145 -5.37 20.37 -5.85
CA HIS A 145 -6.48 20.25 -4.92
C HIS A 145 -6.38 18.95 -4.12
N GLY A 146 -6.58 19.00 -2.80
CA GLY A 146 -6.65 17.86 -1.89
C GLY A 146 -5.33 17.13 -1.62
N LEU A 147 -4.22 17.46 -2.29
CA LEU A 147 -2.96 16.73 -2.19
C LEU A 147 -2.29 16.89 -0.83
N GLU A 148 -2.35 18.08 -0.23
CA GLU A 148 -1.73 18.34 1.08
C GLU A 148 -2.44 17.58 2.20
N GLU A 149 -3.76 17.49 2.15
CA GLU A 149 -4.54 16.70 3.09
C GLU A 149 -4.22 15.21 2.95
N LEU A 150 -4.11 14.73 1.70
CA LEU A 150 -3.77 13.33 1.42
C LEU A 150 -2.39 12.94 1.95
N LYS A 151 -1.40 13.83 1.95
CA LYS A 151 -0.06 13.54 2.50
C LYS A 151 -0.11 13.13 3.98
N THR A 152 -1.02 13.70 4.76
CA THR A 152 -1.14 13.40 6.19
C THR A 152 -1.58 11.96 6.44
N VAL A 153 -2.24 11.33 5.47
CA VAL A 153 -2.76 9.95 5.56
C VAL A 153 -1.64 8.92 5.63
N PHE A 154 -0.49 9.21 5.04
CA PHE A 154 0.65 8.27 4.97
C PHE A 154 1.49 8.22 6.23
N LYS A 155 1.34 9.19 7.12
CA LYS A 155 2.21 9.30 8.30
C LYS A 155 2.08 8.08 9.20
N ASP A 156 3.22 7.45 9.52
CA ASP A 156 3.36 6.32 10.43
C ASP A 156 2.49 5.09 10.03
N LYS A 157 2.17 4.96 8.72
CA LYS A 157 1.34 3.89 8.17
C LYS A 157 2.01 3.18 7.01
N VAL A 158 1.90 1.87 6.99
CA VAL A 158 2.22 1.07 5.80
C VAL A 158 1.02 1.06 4.88
N SER A 159 1.16 1.74 3.77
CA SER A 159 0.08 1.98 2.83
C SER A 159 0.32 1.23 1.51
N VAL A 160 -0.70 0.59 1.00
CA VAL A 160 -0.73 0.08 -0.36
C VAL A 160 -1.64 0.96 -1.21
N ILE A 161 -1.23 1.18 -2.47
CA ILE A 161 -2.04 1.94 -3.42
C ILE A 161 -2.52 0.99 -4.50
N THR A 162 -3.83 0.94 -4.68
CA THR A 162 -4.49 0.11 -5.68
C THR A 162 -5.50 0.92 -6.50
N GLY A 163 -6.00 0.35 -7.56
CA GLY A 163 -6.98 1.00 -8.44
C GLY A 163 -6.72 0.66 -9.90
N GLN A 164 -7.66 1.04 -10.76
CA GLN A 164 -7.59 0.81 -12.19
C GLN A 164 -6.37 1.48 -12.82
N SER A 165 -5.93 1.00 -13.98
CA SER A 165 -4.88 1.68 -14.76
C SER A 165 -5.39 3.03 -15.27
N GLY A 166 -4.50 4.04 -15.29
CA GLY A 166 -4.83 5.37 -15.80
C GLY A 166 -5.56 6.30 -14.85
N VAL A 167 -5.89 5.87 -13.61
CA VAL A 167 -6.59 6.71 -12.62
C VAL A 167 -5.70 7.75 -11.92
N GLY A 168 -4.42 7.87 -12.27
CA GLY A 168 -3.51 8.88 -11.73
C GLY A 168 -2.77 8.47 -10.46
N LYS A 169 -2.62 7.15 -10.18
CA LYS A 169 -1.86 6.67 -9.00
C LYS A 169 -0.45 7.25 -8.89
N SER A 170 0.25 7.35 -10.00
CA SER A 170 1.63 7.87 -10.01
C SER A 170 1.72 9.39 -9.84
N SER A 171 0.65 10.11 -10.13
CA SER A 171 0.65 11.58 -10.16
C SER A 171 0.79 12.19 -8.77
N PHE A 172 0.24 11.55 -7.74
CA PHE A 172 0.35 12.06 -6.36
C PHE A 172 1.52 11.44 -5.57
N LEU A 173 2.08 10.32 -6.03
CA LEU A 173 3.28 9.74 -5.44
C LEU A 173 4.54 10.54 -5.74
N ASN A 174 4.54 11.28 -6.85
CA ASN A 174 5.67 12.10 -7.30
C ASN A 174 5.64 13.52 -6.74
N VAL A 175 4.74 13.84 -5.81
CA VAL A 175 4.77 15.14 -5.13
C VAL A 175 6.00 15.17 -4.22
N PRO A 176 6.96 16.11 -4.42
CA PRO A 176 8.18 16.13 -3.63
C PRO A 176 7.87 16.23 -2.14
N ASN A 177 8.45 15.31 -1.37
CA ASN A 177 8.52 15.49 0.08
C ASN A 177 9.52 16.60 0.35
N HIS A 178 9.06 17.74 0.75
CA HIS A 178 9.88 18.81 1.33
C HIS A 178 9.97 18.63 2.84
#